data_bce62f4b325882fdb55ca1b248047756
#
_entry.id   bce62f4b325882fdb55ca1b248047756
#
_cell.length_a   1.000
_cell.length_b   1.000
_cell.length_c   1.000
_cell.angle_alpha   90.00
_cell.angle_beta   90.00
_cell.angle_gamma   90.00
#
_symmetry.space_group_name_H-M   'P 1'
#
loop_
_entity.id
_entity.type
_entity.pdbx_description
1 polymer ?
#
loop_
_entity_poly.entity_id
_entity_poly.type
_entity_poly.pdbx_seq_one_letter_code
_entity_poly.pdbx_strand_id
1 'polypeptide(L)'
;MRDARRSLVLAAVLLGASLGASACTAREGAAAAAPAGKVDINAPHATSPDFVTEPLWIESAAGRIDYRVEIADDDAERQHGLMFRTSMPDGHGMLFIFPQARPQAFWMRNTYMPLDIIYIGADSRIVSIQANARPFDETALPSEGPAIGVLEIYGGKAAQQGIKPGDRVHHRMFGQ
;
A
#
# COMPACT_ATOMS: atom_id res chain seq x y z
N MET A 1 62.11 20.60 -35.73
CA MET A 1 62.08 21.24 -37.06
C MET A 1 60.67 21.83 -37.19
N ARG A 2 60.62 23.12 -36.97
CA ARG A 2 60.12 24.19 -37.92
C ARG A 2 58.63 24.09 -38.10
N ASP A 3 57.91 25.03 -37.79
CA ASP A 3 57.75 26.51 -37.80
C ASP A 3 56.29 26.72 -38.15
N ALA A 4 55.60 27.43 -37.38
CA ALA A 4 55.46 28.87 -37.23
C ALA A 4 54.41 29.49 -38.18
N ARG A 5 53.72 30.42 -37.56
CA ARG A 5 53.14 31.70 -38.05
C ARG A 5 51.67 31.71 -38.42
N ARG A 6 50.93 32.36 -37.58
CA ARG A 6 50.51 33.79 -37.66
C ARG A 6 49.45 34.05 -38.74
N SER A 7 48.29 34.51 -38.33
CA SER A 7 47.94 35.92 -38.53
C SER A 7 46.57 36.26 -37.92
N LEU A 8 46.65 37.30 -37.21
CA LEU A 8 45.62 38.20 -36.73
C LEU A 8 44.87 38.83 -37.89
N VAL A 9 43.56 38.96 -37.84
CA VAL A 9 42.86 40.12 -38.36
C VAL A 9 41.66 40.45 -37.48
N LEU A 10 41.67 41.60 -36.99
CA LEU A 10 40.71 42.36 -36.20
C LEU A 10 39.69 42.98 -37.16
N ALA A 11 38.43 42.92 -36.87
CA ALA A 11 37.51 43.99 -37.24
C ALA A 11 36.26 43.94 -36.37
N ALA A 12 36.03 45.07 -35.81
CA ALA A 12 34.99 45.45 -34.87
C ALA A 12 33.70 45.86 -35.61
N VAL A 13 32.69 46.10 -34.76
CA VAL A 13 31.67 47.17 -34.87
C VAL A 13 30.25 46.73 -35.20
N LEU A 14 29.41 46.81 -34.30
CA LEU A 14 28.29 47.63 -33.85
C LEU A 14 26.88 47.04 -33.92
N LEU A 15 26.27 47.19 -32.78
CA LEU A 15 24.90 47.63 -32.44
C LEU A 15 23.71 46.89 -33.07
N GLY A 16 22.91 46.37 -32.17
CA GLY A 16 21.51 46.07 -32.41
C GLY A 16 20.85 45.57 -31.12
N ALA A 17 20.38 46.52 -30.33
CA ALA A 17 19.56 46.20 -29.15
C ALA A 17 18.20 45.74 -29.58
N SER A 18 17.74 44.64 -29.06
CA SER A 18 16.30 44.43 -28.83
C SER A 18 16.07 43.53 -27.64
N LEU A 19 15.43 44.10 -26.65
CA LEU A 19 14.91 43.48 -25.47
C LEU A 19 13.85 42.44 -25.89
N GLY A 20 14.01 41.24 -25.37
CA GLY A 20 12.97 40.20 -25.42
C GLY A 20 13.17 39.31 -24.21
N ALA A 21 12.86 39.83 -23.03
CA ALA A 21 12.80 39.02 -21.83
C ALA A 21 11.55 38.16 -21.87
N SER A 22 11.70 36.93 -22.34
CA SER A 22 10.70 35.87 -22.11
C SER A 22 11.14 35.07 -20.91
N ALA A 23 10.71 35.51 -19.76
CA ALA A 23 10.82 34.72 -18.53
C ALA A 23 9.88 33.51 -18.62
N CYS A 24 10.41 32.38 -19.02
CA CYS A 24 9.75 31.09 -18.73
C CYS A 24 9.89 30.84 -17.22
N THR A 25 8.91 31.30 -16.47
CA THR A 25 8.71 30.83 -15.11
C THR A 25 8.28 29.38 -15.18
N ALA A 26 9.21 28.47 -14.95
CA ALA A 26 8.93 27.12 -14.58
C ALA A 26 8.16 27.15 -13.26
N ARG A 27 6.85 26.98 -13.36
CA ARG A 27 5.97 26.82 -12.20
C ARG A 27 6.17 25.39 -11.72
N GLU A 28 7.09 25.21 -10.78
CA GLU A 28 7.14 24.02 -9.95
C GLU A 28 5.78 23.90 -9.26
N GLY A 29 4.96 23.03 -9.80
CA GLY A 29 3.74 22.59 -9.15
C GLY A 29 4.14 21.71 -7.96
N ALA A 30 4.35 22.35 -6.82
CA ALA A 30 4.30 21.64 -5.55
C ALA A 30 2.91 20.99 -5.47
N ALA A 31 2.85 19.68 -5.63
CA ALA A 31 1.68 18.92 -5.28
C ALA A 31 1.45 19.13 -3.79
N ALA A 32 0.51 19.99 -3.47
CA ALA A 32 0.04 20.15 -2.11
C ALA A 32 -0.53 18.80 -1.67
N ALA A 33 0.13 18.19 -0.68
CA ALA A 33 -0.46 17.07 0.03
C ALA A 33 -1.85 17.49 0.50
N ALA A 34 -2.87 16.79 0.08
CA ALA A 34 -4.22 17.00 0.56
C ALA A 34 -4.22 16.88 2.09
N PRO A 35 -4.90 17.77 2.83
CA PRO A 35 -5.00 17.64 4.27
C PRO A 35 -5.65 16.29 4.58
N ALA A 36 -5.02 15.51 5.46
CA ALA A 36 -5.61 14.29 6.00
C ALA A 36 -6.97 14.66 6.62
N GLY A 37 -8.03 14.46 5.85
CA GLY A 37 -9.39 14.65 6.33
C GLY A 37 -9.62 13.67 7.47
N LYS A 38 -10.23 14.13 8.55
CA LYS A 38 -10.69 13.24 9.63
C LYS A 38 -11.60 12.21 9.00
N VAL A 39 -11.17 10.94 9.03
CA VAL A 39 -11.99 9.83 8.57
C VAL A 39 -13.23 9.77 9.47
N ASP A 40 -14.40 9.96 8.90
CA ASP A 40 -15.64 9.71 9.61
C ASP A 40 -15.82 8.19 9.71
N ILE A 41 -15.45 7.62 10.86
CA ILE A 41 -15.51 6.19 11.13
C ILE A 41 -16.93 5.60 11.02
N ASN A 42 -17.96 6.45 10.90
CA ASN A 42 -19.36 6.04 10.75
C ASN A 42 -19.90 6.26 9.33
N ALA A 43 -19.11 6.86 8.44
CA ALA A 43 -19.55 7.03 7.06
C ALA A 43 -19.61 5.69 6.34
N PRO A 44 -20.71 5.35 5.65
CA PRO A 44 -20.71 4.20 4.78
C PRO A 44 -19.67 4.45 3.67
N HIS A 45 -18.59 3.69 3.68
CA HIS A 45 -17.63 3.74 2.59
C HIS A 45 -18.31 3.17 1.34
N ALA A 46 -18.86 4.05 0.53
CA ALA A 46 -19.05 3.72 -0.86
C ALA A 46 -17.71 3.22 -1.39
N THR A 47 -17.73 2.16 -2.18
CA THR A 47 -16.57 1.67 -2.92
C THR A 47 -15.92 2.86 -3.62
N SER A 48 -14.93 3.48 -2.97
CA SER A 48 -14.19 4.56 -3.60
C SER A 48 -13.23 3.93 -4.57
N PRO A 49 -13.26 4.24 -5.85
CA PRO A 49 -12.32 3.71 -6.84
C PRO A 49 -10.88 4.21 -6.61
N ASP A 50 -10.66 5.09 -5.63
CA ASP A 50 -9.43 5.86 -5.47
C ASP A 50 -8.54 5.40 -4.30
N PHE A 51 -8.74 4.20 -3.75
CA PHE A 51 -7.82 3.68 -2.74
C PHE A 51 -6.45 3.42 -3.34
N VAL A 52 -5.45 4.07 -2.77
CA VAL A 52 -4.05 3.74 -3.08
C VAL A 52 -3.79 2.34 -2.60
N THR A 53 -3.57 1.42 -3.54
CA THR A 53 -3.24 0.04 -3.21
C THR A 53 -1.78 -0.25 -3.49
N GLU A 54 -1.17 -1.09 -2.66
CA GLU A 54 0.19 -1.57 -2.83
C GLU A 54 0.22 -3.02 -3.30
N PRO A 55 1.26 -3.44 -4.03
CA PRO A 55 1.44 -4.83 -4.40
C PRO A 55 1.89 -5.65 -3.18
N LEU A 56 1.26 -6.79 -2.99
CA LEU A 56 1.63 -7.83 -2.04
C LEU A 56 1.58 -9.17 -2.77
N TRP A 57 2.46 -10.11 -2.44
CA TRP A 57 2.32 -11.46 -2.94
C TRP A 57 2.68 -12.50 -1.88
N ILE A 58 2.08 -13.67 -2.01
CA ILE A 58 2.29 -14.81 -1.11
C ILE A 58 2.97 -15.91 -1.89
N GLU A 59 4.07 -16.42 -1.34
CA GLU A 59 4.76 -17.60 -1.84
C GLU A 59 4.20 -18.83 -1.12
N SER A 60 3.36 -19.59 -1.82
CA SER A 60 2.76 -20.83 -1.32
C SER A 60 3.35 -22.06 -2.03
N ALA A 61 3.05 -23.23 -1.54
CA ALA A 61 3.41 -24.47 -2.22
C ALA A 61 2.78 -24.62 -3.62
N ALA A 62 1.68 -23.90 -3.88
CA ALA A 62 1.02 -23.85 -5.19
C ALA A 62 1.61 -22.81 -6.14
N GLY A 63 2.55 -21.99 -5.67
CA GLY A 63 3.21 -20.92 -6.41
C GLY A 63 2.92 -19.53 -5.85
N ARG A 64 3.21 -18.51 -6.66
CA ARG A 64 3.01 -17.11 -6.32
C ARG A 64 1.55 -16.70 -6.49
N ILE A 65 1.03 -16.00 -5.48
CA ILE A 65 -0.32 -15.46 -5.45
C ILE A 65 -0.24 -13.95 -5.22
N ASP A 66 -0.71 -13.17 -6.17
CA ASP A 66 -0.60 -11.70 -6.14
C ASP A 66 -1.88 -11.05 -5.61
N TYR A 67 -1.71 -10.01 -4.79
CA TYR A 67 -2.75 -9.16 -4.24
C TYR A 67 -2.44 -7.69 -4.43
N ARG A 68 -3.50 -6.88 -4.46
CA ARG A 68 -3.46 -5.43 -4.31
C ARG A 68 -4.08 -5.09 -2.97
N VAL A 69 -3.29 -4.52 -2.06
CA VAL A 69 -3.74 -4.28 -0.69
C VAL A 69 -3.82 -2.80 -0.37
N GLU A 70 -4.90 -2.41 0.27
CA GLU A 70 -4.97 -1.14 0.98
C GLU A 70 -4.19 -1.26 2.28
N ILE A 71 -3.61 -0.16 2.74
CA ILE A 71 -2.81 -0.14 3.95
C ILE A 71 -3.60 0.50 5.08
N ALA A 72 -3.57 -0.15 6.25
CA ALA A 72 -4.08 0.37 7.51
C ALA A 72 -2.91 0.39 8.51
N ASP A 73 -2.21 1.53 8.60
CA ASP A 73 -1.00 1.65 9.41
C ASP A 73 -1.11 2.68 10.55
N ASP A 74 -2.22 3.41 10.62
CA ASP A 74 -2.57 4.23 11.79
C ASP A 74 -3.70 3.61 12.63
N ASP A 75 -3.93 4.14 13.83
CA ASP A 75 -4.91 3.58 14.76
C ASP A 75 -6.36 3.71 14.26
N ALA A 76 -6.70 4.79 13.56
CA ALA A 76 -8.03 5.01 13.03
C ALA A 76 -8.34 4.07 11.87
N GLU A 77 -7.38 3.89 10.96
CA GLU A 77 -7.47 2.97 9.83
C GLU A 77 -7.56 1.52 10.31
N ARG A 78 -6.70 1.11 11.27
CA ARG A 78 -6.76 -0.23 11.86
C ARG A 78 -8.08 -0.50 12.56
N GLN A 79 -8.65 0.51 13.24
CA GLN A 79 -9.94 0.36 13.92
C GLN A 79 -11.10 0.29 12.93
N HIS A 80 -11.03 1.02 11.83
CA HIS A 80 -12.06 1.04 10.79
C HIS A 80 -12.03 -0.22 9.92
N GLY A 81 -10.85 -0.58 9.42
CA GLY A 81 -10.64 -1.75 8.54
C GLY A 81 -11.60 -1.78 7.36
N LEU A 82 -12.17 -2.96 7.10
CA LEU A 82 -13.14 -3.20 6.03
C LEU A 82 -14.60 -2.99 6.45
N MET A 83 -14.86 -2.32 7.57
CA MET A 83 -16.22 -2.00 8.03
C MET A 83 -17.01 -1.27 6.95
N PHE A 84 -18.31 -1.54 6.89
CA PHE A 84 -19.30 -0.93 6.00
C PHE A 84 -19.09 -1.20 4.50
N ARG A 85 -18.08 -1.99 4.11
CA ARG A 85 -17.91 -2.39 2.72
C ARG A 85 -18.81 -3.55 2.35
N THR A 86 -19.44 -3.44 1.20
CA THR A 86 -20.34 -4.47 0.66
C THR A 86 -19.67 -5.40 -0.35
N SER A 87 -18.52 -4.99 -0.88
CA SER A 87 -17.75 -5.78 -1.85
C SER A 87 -16.26 -5.40 -1.82
N MET A 88 -15.45 -6.33 -2.31
CA MET A 88 -14.02 -6.14 -2.56
C MET A 88 -13.67 -6.86 -3.87
N PRO A 89 -12.90 -6.24 -4.79
CA PRO A 89 -12.51 -6.89 -6.04
C PRO A 89 -11.69 -8.16 -5.79
N ASP A 90 -11.73 -9.11 -6.72
CA ASP A 90 -10.85 -10.27 -6.70
C ASP A 90 -9.37 -9.84 -6.71
N GLY A 91 -8.54 -10.54 -5.94
CA GLY A 91 -7.13 -10.21 -5.80
C GLY A 91 -6.85 -8.92 -4.99
N HIS A 92 -7.85 -8.38 -4.30
CA HIS A 92 -7.67 -7.26 -3.38
C HIS A 92 -7.77 -7.73 -1.92
N GLY A 93 -7.26 -6.87 -1.04
CA GLY A 93 -7.29 -7.07 0.41
C GLY A 93 -6.94 -5.79 1.16
N MET A 94 -6.87 -5.90 2.47
CA MET A 94 -6.36 -4.85 3.34
C MET A 94 -5.24 -5.41 4.22
N LEU A 95 -4.11 -4.71 4.25
CA LEU A 95 -2.97 -5.05 5.09
C LEU A 95 -2.90 -4.08 6.27
N PHE A 96 -3.11 -4.62 7.46
CA PHE A 96 -2.92 -3.92 8.72
C PHE A 96 -1.48 -4.06 9.15
N ILE A 97 -0.83 -2.92 9.44
CA ILE A 97 0.56 -2.87 9.87
C ILE A 97 0.62 -2.41 11.33
N PHE A 98 1.30 -3.16 12.17
CA PHE A 98 1.48 -2.85 13.58
C PHE A 98 2.92 -2.45 13.87
N PRO A 99 3.16 -1.50 14.79
CA PRO A 99 4.51 -1.03 15.12
C PRO A 99 5.37 -2.10 15.81
N GLN A 100 4.74 -3.11 16.40
CA GLN A 100 5.41 -4.20 17.11
C GLN A 100 4.67 -5.52 16.93
N ALA A 101 5.42 -6.62 16.81
CA ALA A 101 4.84 -7.94 16.79
C ALA A 101 4.28 -8.31 18.17
N ARG A 102 2.96 -8.56 18.24
CA ARG A 102 2.23 -8.98 19.44
C ARG A 102 1.11 -9.94 19.03
N PRO A 103 0.54 -10.73 19.95
CA PRO A 103 -0.74 -11.38 19.70
C PRO A 103 -1.76 -10.33 19.29
N GLN A 104 -2.42 -10.56 18.17
CA GLN A 104 -3.47 -9.70 17.63
C GLN A 104 -4.82 -10.41 17.76
N ALA A 105 -5.90 -9.65 17.82
CA ALA A 105 -7.24 -10.18 17.75
C ALA A 105 -8.13 -9.27 16.90
N PHE A 106 -8.87 -9.86 16.01
CA PHE A 106 -9.81 -9.18 15.11
C PHE A 106 -11.24 -9.58 15.43
N TRP A 107 -12.18 -8.91 14.86
CA TRP A 107 -13.62 -9.17 14.92
C TRP A 107 -14.27 -8.77 13.61
N MET A 108 -15.52 -9.17 13.40
CA MET A 108 -16.26 -8.87 12.16
C MET A 108 -17.35 -7.81 12.38
N ARG A 109 -17.18 -6.95 13.38
CA ARG A 109 -18.11 -5.85 13.66
C ARG A 109 -18.29 -4.97 12.43
N ASN A 110 -19.52 -4.66 12.06
CA ASN A 110 -19.87 -3.81 10.91
C ASN A 110 -19.28 -4.29 9.57
N THR A 111 -18.83 -5.54 9.45
CA THR A 111 -18.24 -6.11 8.24
C THR A 111 -19.26 -6.98 7.54
N TYR A 112 -19.59 -6.66 6.30
CA TYR A 112 -20.65 -7.28 5.51
C TYR A 112 -20.19 -8.49 4.72
N MET A 113 -18.89 -8.62 4.50
CA MET A 113 -18.29 -9.70 3.72
C MET A 113 -17.68 -10.75 4.64
N PRO A 114 -17.73 -12.05 4.29
CA PRO A 114 -16.89 -13.03 4.95
C PRO A 114 -15.42 -12.75 4.62
N LEU A 115 -14.53 -12.92 5.59
CA LEU A 115 -13.10 -12.65 5.43
C LEU A 115 -12.24 -13.83 5.86
N ASP A 116 -11.11 -14.02 5.20
CA ASP A 116 -9.99 -14.77 5.74
C ASP A 116 -9.02 -13.78 6.37
N ILE A 117 -8.71 -13.94 7.66
CA ILE A 117 -7.83 -13.08 8.44
C ILE A 117 -6.50 -13.80 8.61
N ILE A 118 -5.47 -13.33 7.93
CA ILE A 118 -4.15 -13.96 7.81
C ILE A 118 -3.15 -13.19 8.69
N TYR A 119 -2.68 -13.80 9.76
CA TYR A 119 -1.72 -13.21 10.68
C TYR A 119 -0.29 -13.48 10.23
N ILE A 120 0.55 -12.44 10.19
CA ILE A 120 1.89 -12.46 9.60
C ILE A 120 2.92 -12.05 10.66
N GLY A 121 3.90 -12.91 10.91
CA GLY A 121 4.99 -12.68 11.84
C GLY A 121 6.03 -11.69 11.33
N ALA A 122 6.93 -11.26 12.22
CA ALA A 122 8.01 -10.34 11.87
C ALA A 122 9.02 -10.94 10.87
N ASP A 123 9.04 -12.25 10.72
CA ASP A 123 9.83 -12.99 9.72
C ASP A 123 9.15 -13.12 8.35
N SER A 124 8.07 -12.36 8.14
CA SER A 124 7.23 -12.40 6.93
C SER A 124 6.49 -13.72 6.68
N ARG A 125 6.42 -14.62 7.66
CA ARG A 125 5.68 -15.87 7.52
C ARG A 125 4.28 -15.77 8.13
N ILE A 126 3.36 -16.51 7.52
CA ILE A 126 2.00 -16.65 8.06
C ILE A 126 2.07 -17.47 9.36
N VAL A 127 1.60 -16.87 10.45
CA VAL A 127 1.54 -17.48 11.79
C VAL A 127 0.30 -18.36 11.91
N SER A 128 -0.86 -17.78 11.55
CA SER A 128 -2.16 -18.46 11.62
C SER A 128 -3.16 -17.80 10.67
N ILE A 129 -4.27 -18.48 10.41
CA ILE A 129 -5.36 -18.00 9.57
C ILE A 129 -6.68 -18.27 10.28
N GLN A 130 -7.48 -17.22 10.49
CA GLN A 130 -8.88 -17.36 10.84
C GLN A 130 -9.69 -17.37 9.53
N ALA A 131 -10.03 -18.57 9.08
CA ALA A 131 -10.65 -18.76 7.78
C ALA A 131 -12.14 -18.50 7.83
N ASN A 132 -12.66 -17.85 6.78
CA ASN A 132 -14.07 -17.63 6.53
C ASN A 132 -14.83 -17.04 7.74
N ALA A 133 -14.23 -16.02 8.36
CA ALA A 133 -14.83 -15.28 9.47
C ALA A 133 -16.20 -14.73 9.06
N ARG A 134 -17.21 -14.93 9.92
CA ARG A 134 -18.60 -14.62 9.59
C ARG A 134 -18.90 -13.14 9.75
N PRO A 135 -19.59 -12.53 8.78
CA PRO A 135 -20.06 -11.16 8.89
C PRO A 135 -20.78 -10.90 10.22
N PHE A 136 -20.55 -9.72 10.80
CA PHE A 136 -21.15 -9.23 12.04
C PHE A 136 -20.86 -10.06 13.31
N ASP A 137 -19.97 -11.04 13.26
CA ASP A 137 -19.56 -11.79 14.44
C ASP A 137 -18.55 -10.95 15.24
N GLU A 138 -18.91 -10.56 16.45
CA GLU A 138 -18.05 -9.79 17.35
C GLU A 138 -17.20 -10.67 18.28
N THR A 139 -17.23 -11.99 18.08
CA THR A 139 -16.34 -12.90 18.79
C THR A 139 -14.89 -12.61 18.39
N ALA A 140 -14.02 -12.52 19.39
CA ALA A 140 -12.60 -12.28 19.13
C ALA A 140 -11.98 -13.44 18.33
N LEU A 141 -11.29 -13.10 17.25
CA LEU A 141 -10.57 -14.00 16.37
C LEU A 141 -9.06 -13.77 16.60
N PRO A 142 -8.41 -14.50 17.53
CA PRO A 142 -7.03 -14.26 17.91
C PRO A 142 -6.04 -14.89 16.93
N SER A 143 -4.82 -14.31 16.87
CA SER A 143 -3.67 -14.97 16.27
C SER A 143 -3.12 -16.06 17.20
N GLU A 144 -2.54 -17.12 16.64
CA GLU A 144 -1.89 -18.20 17.40
C GLU A 144 -0.46 -17.83 17.83
N GLY A 145 -0.01 -16.61 17.56
CA GLY A 145 1.30 -16.10 17.93
C GLY A 145 1.46 -14.61 17.63
N PRO A 146 2.62 -14.02 17.90
CA PRO A 146 2.88 -12.62 17.62
C PRO A 146 2.81 -12.32 16.12
N ALA A 147 2.00 -11.33 15.75
CA ALA A 147 1.87 -10.83 14.39
C ALA A 147 2.22 -9.34 14.32
N ILE A 148 2.95 -8.94 13.28
CA ILE A 148 3.27 -7.55 12.96
C ILE A 148 2.44 -7.04 11.79
N GLY A 149 1.90 -7.95 10.99
CA GLY A 149 0.97 -7.67 9.90
C GLY A 149 -0.24 -8.57 9.97
N VAL A 150 -1.37 -8.08 9.49
CA VAL A 150 -2.58 -8.89 9.29
C VAL A 150 -3.14 -8.56 7.92
N LEU A 151 -3.34 -9.59 7.10
CA LEU A 151 -3.93 -9.45 5.77
C LEU A 151 -5.36 -9.98 5.80
N GLU A 152 -6.31 -9.13 5.48
CA GLU A 152 -7.70 -9.51 5.25
C GLU A 152 -7.97 -9.65 3.75
N ILE A 153 -8.48 -10.80 3.36
CA ILE A 153 -8.93 -11.11 2.00
C ILE A 153 -10.34 -11.70 2.04
N TYR A 154 -10.98 -11.85 0.89
CA TYR A 154 -12.32 -12.44 0.83
C TYR A 154 -12.34 -13.86 1.41
N GLY A 155 -13.37 -14.17 2.19
CA GLY A 155 -13.50 -15.44 2.89
C GLY A 155 -13.46 -16.67 1.97
N GLY A 156 -12.70 -17.67 2.37
CA GLY A 156 -12.47 -18.90 1.62
C GLY A 156 -11.38 -18.82 0.55
N LYS A 157 -10.86 -17.64 0.25
CA LYS A 157 -9.79 -17.46 -0.77
C LYS A 157 -8.48 -18.11 -0.33
N ALA A 158 -8.14 -18.06 0.95
CA ALA A 158 -6.93 -18.70 1.46
C ALA A 158 -6.94 -20.20 1.17
N ALA A 159 -8.04 -20.88 1.50
CA ALA A 159 -8.20 -22.30 1.23
C ALA A 159 -8.21 -22.61 -0.28
N GLN A 160 -8.94 -21.82 -1.08
CA GLN A 160 -9.02 -21.97 -2.53
C GLN A 160 -7.65 -21.88 -3.21
N GLN A 161 -6.79 -20.98 -2.71
CA GLN A 161 -5.46 -20.70 -3.26
C GLN A 161 -4.35 -21.50 -2.60
N GLY A 162 -4.68 -22.33 -1.60
CA GLY A 162 -3.72 -23.17 -0.90
C GLY A 162 -2.78 -22.43 0.03
N ILE A 163 -3.17 -21.24 0.47
CA ILE A 163 -2.41 -20.43 1.46
C ILE A 163 -2.49 -21.10 2.83
N LYS A 164 -1.34 -21.21 3.51
CA LYS A 164 -1.21 -21.93 4.78
C LYS A 164 -0.28 -21.23 5.76
N PRO A 165 -0.39 -21.47 7.05
CA PRO A 165 0.65 -21.11 8.01
C PRO A 165 2.03 -21.63 7.56
N GLY A 166 3.05 -20.77 7.70
CA GLY A 166 4.40 -21.01 7.23
C GLY A 166 4.71 -20.46 5.83
N ASP A 167 3.71 -20.19 4.99
CA ASP A 167 3.91 -19.52 3.69
C ASP A 167 4.50 -18.11 3.90
N ARG A 168 5.27 -17.63 2.92
CA ARG A 168 5.95 -16.33 3.01
C ARG A 168 5.15 -15.24 2.31
N VAL A 169 4.98 -14.12 3.01
CA VAL A 169 4.35 -12.91 2.48
C VAL A 169 5.43 -11.91 2.09
N HIS A 170 5.34 -11.37 0.90
CA HIS A 170 6.26 -10.37 0.36
C HIS A 170 5.55 -9.04 0.21
N HIS A 171 6.05 -8.05 0.92
CA HIS A 171 5.58 -6.66 0.90
C HIS A 171 6.70 -5.74 1.40
N ARG A 172 6.68 -4.45 0.99
CA ARG A 172 7.70 -3.47 1.41
C ARG A 172 7.89 -3.36 2.92
N MET A 173 6.84 -3.62 3.72
CA MET A 173 6.94 -3.58 5.18
C MET A 173 7.95 -4.58 5.76
N PHE A 174 8.26 -5.65 5.03
CA PHE A 174 9.23 -6.67 5.42
C PHE A 174 10.63 -6.45 4.81
N GLY A 175 10.87 -5.26 4.20
CA GLY A 175 12.17 -4.91 3.62
C GLY A 175 12.46 -5.62 2.28
N GLN A 176 11.41 -5.98 1.54
CA GLN A 176 11.52 -6.70 0.26
C GLN A 176 10.93 -5.91 -0.89
#